data_e8ffd64c437f2a15f8f0bb6014ed55e4
#
_entry.id   e8ffd64c437f2a15f8f0bb6014ed55e4
#
_cell.length_a   1.000
_cell.length_b   1.000
_cell.length_c   1.000
_cell.angle_alpha   90.00
_cell.angle_beta   90.00
_cell.angle_gamma   90.00
#
_symmetry.space_group_name_H-M   'P 1'
#
loop_
_entity.id
_entity.type
_entity.pdbx_description
1 polymer ?
#
loop_
_entity_poly.entity_id
_entity_poly.type
_entity_poly.pdbx_seq_one_letter_code
_entity_poly.pdbx_strand_id
1 'polypeptide(L)'
;SALYLLSAKRYGVPVRICHSHLSGADRGLCVELLCKLLKPILNKVTTDMFACGRDAAISLWGKENVLNQRVYILNNAIDTAQFSYSESIRKQKRAELGLGTETVYGTVGRMSYQKNSEFIVQIYNQIRNHKKNCKFLFVGVGEREESVKELAKEYGLSDMLFLESRNDVNQLMMAMDVFLLPSRFEGLPIVLVEAQCAGLTCFVSDAVTKEIHVNPNVYYYGLDKGPDEWARFIIDHENSEFDRKDGMDSIVKAGYQIATEAKKLENYYMRAVEKKCI
;
A
#
# COMPACT_ATOMS: atom_id res chain seq x y z
N SER A 1 -18.52 11.75 7.34
CA SER A 1 -18.72 10.77 8.46
C SER A 1 -19.45 11.39 9.65
N ALA A 2 -19.00 12.55 10.22
CA ALA A 2 -19.57 13.13 11.46
C ALA A 2 -21.09 13.35 11.38
N LEU A 3 -21.60 13.91 10.27
CA LEU A 3 -23.04 14.16 10.09
C LEU A 3 -23.87 12.87 10.01
N TYR A 4 -23.37 11.84 9.35
CA TYR A 4 -24.04 10.53 9.30
C TYR A 4 -24.13 9.88 10.69
N LEU A 5 -23.05 9.94 11.47
CA LEU A 5 -23.04 9.40 12.82
C LEU A 5 -23.90 10.23 13.78
N LEU A 6 -24.00 11.55 13.56
CA LEU A 6 -24.93 12.40 14.30
C LEU A 6 -26.39 12.00 14.03
N SER A 7 -26.75 11.76 12.76
CA SER A 7 -28.09 11.25 12.39
C SER A 7 -28.34 9.89 13.02
N ALA A 8 -27.41 8.94 12.89
CA ALA A 8 -27.52 7.63 13.52
C ALA A 8 -27.74 7.73 15.04
N LYS A 9 -27.04 8.64 15.71
CA LYS A 9 -27.26 8.91 17.13
C LYS A 9 -28.67 9.42 17.43
N ARG A 10 -29.19 10.34 16.59
CA ARG A 10 -30.55 10.88 16.75
C ARG A 10 -31.62 9.81 16.60
N TYR A 11 -31.40 8.84 15.72
CA TYR A 11 -32.33 7.71 15.51
C TYR A 11 -32.07 6.52 16.44
N GLY A 12 -31.28 6.70 17.48
CA GLY A 12 -31.10 5.69 18.53
C GLY A 12 -30.19 4.52 18.15
N VAL A 13 -29.41 4.60 17.04
CA VAL A 13 -28.48 3.53 16.67
C VAL A 13 -27.44 3.36 17.78
N PRO A 14 -27.40 2.17 18.45
CA PRO A 14 -26.59 2.00 19.65
C PRO A 14 -25.10 1.90 19.39
N VAL A 15 -24.67 1.32 18.27
CA VAL A 15 -23.26 1.14 17.88
C VAL A 15 -22.95 2.02 16.67
N ARG A 16 -21.99 2.94 16.84
CA ARG A 16 -21.62 3.91 15.82
C ARG A 16 -20.10 3.92 15.66
N ILE A 17 -19.62 3.21 14.64
CA ILE A 17 -18.20 3.01 14.37
C ILE A 17 -17.71 4.03 13.34
N CYS A 18 -16.56 4.62 13.59
CA CYS A 18 -15.85 5.41 12.58
C CYS A 18 -14.43 4.87 12.40
N HIS A 19 -14.08 4.56 11.16
CA HIS A 19 -12.81 3.95 10.78
C HIS A 19 -11.92 4.96 10.05
N SER A 20 -10.71 5.20 10.55
CA SER A 20 -9.70 6.04 9.93
C SER A 20 -8.83 5.24 8.96
N HIS A 21 -8.73 5.72 7.70
CA HIS A 21 -7.89 5.10 6.66
C HIS A 21 -6.78 6.03 6.13
N LEU A 22 -6.69 7.27 6.65
CA LEU A 22 -5.77 8.28 6.14
C LEU A 22 -4.82 8.74 7.24
N SER A 23 -3.53 8.76 6.93
CA SER A 23 -2.49 9.42 7.71
C SER A 23 -1.94 10.59 6.89
N GLY A 24 -1.96 11.83 7.45
CA GLY A 24 -1.19 12.97 6.95
C GLY A 24 -1.46 13.45 5.52
N ALA A 25 -2.59 13.12 4.90
CA ALA A 25 -2.91 13.57 3.56
C ALA A 25 -2.99 15.10 3.49
N ASP A 26 -2.31 15.69 2.53
CA ASP A 26 -2.41 17.11 2.19
C ASP A 26 -3.82 17.40 1.65
N ARG A 27 -4.70 17.88 2.54
CA ARG A 27 -6.13 18.03 2.26
C ARG A 27 -6.52 19.44 1.82
N GLY A 28 -5.58 20.34 1.72
CA GLY A 28 -5.83 21.74 1.53
C GLY A 28 -6.45 22.41 2.78
N LEU A 29 -6.14 23.67 3.00
CA LEU A 29 -6.49 24.41 4.22
C LEU A 29 -7.97 24.39 4.59
N CYS A 30 -8.88 24.50 3.61
CA CYS A 30 -10.33 24.53 3.86
C CYS A 30 -10.84 23.19 4.42
N VAL A 31 -10.36 22.07 3.86
CA VAL A 31 -10.75 20.72 4.30
C VAL A 31 -10.17 20.42 5.68
N GLU A 32 -8.94 20.86 5.94
CA GLU A 32 -8.29 20.71 7.25
C GLU A 32 -9.04 21.48 8.33
N LEU A 33 -9.44 22.74 8.07
CA LEU A 33 -10.23 23.53 8.97
C LEU A 33 -11.58 22.88 9.28
N LEU A 34 -12.29 22.40 8.23
CA LEU A 34 -13.55 21.69 8.39
C LEU A 34 -13.38 20.39 9.21
N CYS A 35 -12.31 19.64 8.99
CA CYS A 35 -11.99 18.47 9.78
C CYS A 35 -11.74 18.83 11.26
N LYS A 36 -11.00 19.91 11.53
CA LYS A 36 -10.77 20.40 12.90
C LYS A 36 -12.08 20.78 13.61
N LEU A 37 -12.99 21.46 12.90
CA LEU A 37 -14.31 21.86 13.45
C LEU A 37 -15.24 20.66 13.71
N LEU A 38 -15.22 19.64 12.84
CA LEU A 38 -16.07 18.47 12.96
C LEU A 38 -15.51 17.39 13.90
N LYS A 39 -14.22 17.42 14.22
CA LYS A 39 -13.57 16.42 15.08
C LYS A 39 -14.18 16.30 16.47
N PRO A 40 -14.52 17.38 17.21
CA PRO A 40 -15.20 17.28 18.50
C PRO A 40 -16.58 16.61 18.40
N ILE A 41 -17.34 16.92 17.33
CA ILE A 41 -18.64 16.30 17.06
C ILE A 41 -18.44 14.80 16.81
N LEU A 42 -17.48 14.45 15.94
CA LEU A 42 -17.15 13.06 15.62
C LEU A 42 -16.82 12.26 16.88
N ASN A 43 -15.94 12.79 17.73
CA ASN A 43 -15.56 12.15 19.00
C ASN A 43 -16.76 11.94 19.94
N LYS A 44 -17.72 12.88 19.97
CA LYS A 44 -18.91 12.81 20.83
C LYS A 44 -19.97 11.83 20.32
N VAL A 45 -20.05 11.61 19.00
CA VAL A 45 -21.08 10.75 18.40
C VAL A 45 -20.60 9.34 18.09
N THR A 46 -19.29 9.14 17.96
CA THR A 46 -18.66 7.83 17.76
C THR A 46 -18.69 7.05 19.07
N THR A 47 -19.14 5.80 19.02
CA THR A 47 -19.10 4.88 20.17
C THR A 47 -17.83 4.03 20.18
N ASP A 48 -17.32 3.73 19.00
CA ASP A 48 -16.18 2.83 18.82
C ASP A 48 -15.25 3.39 17.73
N MET A 49 -14.01 3.64 18.12
CA MET A 49 -12.97 4.26 17.29
C MET A 49 -12.16 3.19 16.61
N PHE A 50 -12.07 3.23 15.28
CA PHE A 50 -11.29 2.29 14.48
C PHE A 50 -10.25 3.01 13.64
N ALA A 51 -9.17 2.31 13.30
CA ALA A 51 -8.17 2.76 12.33
C ALA A 51 -7.47 1.58 11.66
N CYS A 52 -7.00 1.78 10.43
CA CYS A 52 -6.25 0.76 9.68
C CYS A 52 -4.77 0.64 10.10
N GLY A 53 -4.27 1.55 10.94
CA GLY A 53 -2.90 1.59 11.46
C GLY A 53 -2.75 2.68 12.51
N ARG A 54 -1.61 2.70 13.18
CA ARG A 54 -1.34 3.62 14.29
C ARG A 54 -1.29 5.08 13.84
N ASP A 55 -0.66 5.37 12.69
CA ASP A 55 -0.57 6.73 12.16
C ASP A 55 -1.95 7.28 11.78
N ALA A 56 -2.79 6.45 11.15
CA ALA A 56 -4.18 6.78 10.85
C ALA A 56 -5.01 7.00 12.13
N ALA A 57 -4.75 6.20 13.18
CA ALA A 57 -5.38 6.36 14.48
C ALA A 57 -4.99 7.68 15.14
N ILE A 58 -3.70 8.02 15.18
CA ILE A 58 -3.20 9.28 15.77
C ILE A 58 -3.77 10.49 15.01
N SER A 59 -3.79 10.44 13.68
CA SER A 59 -4.29 11.52 12.82
C SER A 59 -5.75 11.87 13.12
N LEU A 60 -6.63 10.86 13.18
CA LEU A 60 -8.05 11.11 13.42
C LEU A 60 -8.40 11.23 14.90
N TRP A 61 -7.96 10.28 15.72
CA TRP A 61 -8.41 10.12 17.11
C TRP A 61 -7.51 10.83 18.13
N GLY A 62 -6.29 11.18 17.74
CA GLY A 62 -5.28 11.81 18.59
C GLY A 62 -4.46 10.79 19.38
N LYS A 63 -3.24 11.21 19.73
CA LYS A 63 -2.23 10.38 20.40
C LYS A 63 -2.71 9.82 21.74
N GLU A 64 -3.48 10.61 22.50
CA GLU A 64 -4.00 10.20 23.82
C GLU A 64 -4.94 8.99 23.72
N ASN A 65 -5.90 8.99 22.77
CA ASN A 65 -6.82 7.87 22.60
C ASN A 65 -6.10 6.59 22.16
N VAL A 66 -5.03 6.74 21.37
CA VAL A 66 -4.19 5.60 20.95
C VAL A 66 -3.39 5.04 22.13
N LEU A 67 -2.76 5.90 22.94
CA LEU A 67 -2.00 5.48 24.12
C LEU A 67 -2.90 4.81 25.18
N ASN A 68 -4.13 5.29 25.34
CA ASN A 68 -5.12 4.72 26.25
C ASN A 68 -5.86 3.51 25.66
N GLN A 69 -5.42 2.96 24.52
CA GLN A 69 -5.98 1.78 23.85
C GLN A 69 -7.50 1.89 23.56
N ARG A 70 -7.98 3.11 23.30
CA ARG A 70 -9.40 3.37 22.96
C ARG A 70 -9.70 3.18 21.47
N VAL A 71 -8.66 3.06 20.65
CA VAL A 71 -8.78 2.88 19.19
C VAL A 71 -8.49 1.43 18.85
N TYR A 72 -9.46 0.77 18.22
CA TYR A 72 -9.27 -0.58 17.70
C TYR A 72 -8.51 -0.51 16.37
N ILE A 73 -7.33 -1.11 16.31
CA ILE A 73 -6.58 -1.22 15.06
C ILE A 73 -7.06 -2.47 14.32
N LEU A 74 -7.63 -2.23 13.14
CA LEU A 74 -8.06 -3.26 12.21
C LEU A 74 -7.24 -3.12 10.94
N ASN A 75 -6.31 -4.03 10.73
CA ASN A 75 -5.42 -4.00 9.58
C ASN A 75 -6.20 -4.11 8.26
N ASN A 76 -5.76 -3.34 7.24
CA ASN A 76 -6.22 -3.53 5.88
C ASN A 76 -5.65 -4.84 5.34
N ALA A 77 -6.41 -5.92 5.50
CA ALA A 77 -5.97 -7.27 5.18
C ALA A 77 -6.26 -7.64 3.73
N ILE A 78 -5.51 -8.61 3.22
CA ILE A 78 -5.57 -9.13 1.85
C ILE A 78 -5.93 -10.63 1.84
N ASP A 79 -6.34 -11.14 0.69
CA ASP A 79 -6.41 -12.59 0.47
C ASP A 79 -4.99 -13.13 0.21
N THR A 80 -4.33 -13.52 1.29
CA THR A 80 -2.92 -13.96 1.26
C THR A 80 -2.70 -15.18 0.37
N ALA A 81 -3.70 -16.04 0.20
CA ALA A 81 -3.60 -17.21 -0.68
C ALA A 81 -3.46 -16.82 -2.15
N GLN A 82 -4.16 -15.75 -2.57
CA GLN A 82 -4.05 -15.25 -3.95
C GLN A 82 -2.69 -14.62 -4.25
N PHE A 83 -2.04 -13.99 -3.25
CA PHE A 83 -0.74 -13.33 -3.42
C PHE A 83 0.45 -14.22 -3.03
N SER A 84 0.21 -15.44 -2.54
CA SER A 84 1.27 -16.38 -2.21
C SER A 84 2.08 -16.75 -3.45
N TYR A 85 3.42 -16.68 -3.35
CA TYR A 85 4.31 -16.96 -4.45
C TYR A 85 4.13 -18.37 -5.01
N SER A 86 4.00 -18.47 -6.32
CA SER A 86 3.94 -19.73 -7.07
C SER A 86 4.86 -19.69 -8.27
N GLU A 87 5.85 -20.57 -8.29
CA GLU A 87 6.80 -20.71 -9.39
C GLU A 87 6.12 -21.07 -10.72
N SER A 88 5.06 -21.89 -10.67
CA SER A 88 4.30 -22.28 -11.86
C SER A 88 3.56 -21.10 -12.47
N ILE A 89 2.88 -20.29 -11.63
CA ILE A 89 2.19 -19.08 -12.08
C ILE A 89 3.20 -18.05 -12.59
N ARG A 90 4.33 -17.88 -11.90
CA ARG A 90 5.42 -17.01 -12.36
C ARG A 90 5.88 -17.38 -13.78
N LYS A 91 6.19 -18.65 -14.03
CA LYS A 91 6.63 -19.14 -15.36
C LYS A 91 5.57 -18.88 -16.42
N GLN A 92 4.31 -19.20 -16.12
CA GLN A 92 3.20 -18.99 -17.05
C GLN A 92 3.02 -17.50 -17.37
N LYS A 93 3.01 -16.62 -16.36
CA LYS A 93 2.79 -15.18 -16.55
C LYS A 93 3.97 -14.53 -17.26
N ARG A 94 5.21 -14.95 -16.98
CA ARG A 94 6.37 -14.45 -17.71
C ARG A 94 6.33 -14.87 -19.19
N ALA A 95 5.93 -16.09 -19.50
CA ALA A 95 5.76 -16.53 -20.89
C ALA A 95 4.67 -15.73 -21.62
N GLU A 96 3.52 -15.48 -20.96
CA GLU A 96 2.42 -14.65 -21.49
C GLU A 96 2.88 -13.22 -21.85
N LEU A 97 3.74 -12.63 -21.03
CA LEU A 97 4.25 -11.28 -21.21
C LEU A 97 5.53 -11.19 -22.09
N GLY A 98 6.00 -12.29 -22.63
CA GLY A 98 7.25 -12.35 -23.39
C GLY A 98 8.48 -11.98 -22.55
N LEU A 99 8.45 -12.36 -21.27
CA LEU A 99 9.56 -12.20 -20.33
C LEU A 99 10.40 -13.47 -20.26
N GLY A 100 11.71 -13.33 -20.35
CA GLY A 100 12.69 -14.42 -20.24
C GLY A 100 13.36 -14.46 -18.87
N THR A 101 14.70 -14.39 -18.85
CA THR A 101 15.54 -14.47 -17.65
C THR A 101 15.94 -13.10 -17.09
N GLU A 102 15.50 -12.01 -17.71
CA GLU A 102 15.77 -10.65 -17.27
C GLU A 102 15.21 -10.38 -15.88
N THR A 103 15.86 -9.49 -15.13
CA THR A 103 15.30 -8.96 -13.89
C THR A 103 14.08 -8.09 -14.22
N VAL A 104 12.95 -8.38 -13.60
CA VAL A 104 11.71 -7.65 -13.82
C VAL A 104 11.41 -6.77 -12.61
N TYR A 105 11.58 -5.48 -12.80
CA TYR A 105 11.11 -4.46 -11.87
C TYR A 105 9.63 -4.19 -12.11
N GLY A 106 8.94 -3.68 -11.10
CA GLY A 106 7.56 -3.29 -11.31
C GLY A 106 6.97 -2.40 -10.23
N THR A 107 5.87 -1.80 -10.59
CA THR A 107 5.01 -1.06 -9.68
C THR A 107 3.55 -1.32 -10.00
N VAL A 108 2.68 -1.24 -9.00
CA VAL A 108 1.24 -1.36 -9.15
C VAL A 108 0.56 -0.20 -8.44
N GLY A 109 -0.25 0.55 -9.18
CA GLY A 109 -0.98 1.66 -8.63
C GLY A 109 -1.35 2.70 -9.66
N ARG A 110 -2.09 3.72 -9.21
CA ARG A 110 -2.52 4.82 -10.07
C ARG A 110 -1.32 5.65 -10.50
N MET A 111 -1.21 5.96 -11.78
CA MET A 111 -0.23 6.93 -12.29
C MET A 111 -0.62 8.33 -11.82
N SER A 112 0.01 8.80 -10.73
CA SER A 112 -0.41 10.00 -10.01
C SER A 112 0.77 10.74 -9.37
N TYR A 113 0.55 11.99 -8.99
CA TYR A 113 1.51 12.77 -8.21
C TYR A 113 1.87 12.07 -6.88
N GLN A 114 0.87 11.50 -6.20
CA GLN A 114 1.05 10.76 -4.95
C GLN A 114 2.03 9.59 -5.10
N LYS A 115 1.86 8.78 -6.15
CA LYS A 115 2.70 7.61 -6.43
C LYS A 115 4.06 7.96 -7.03
N ASN A 116 4.28 9.25 -7.35
CA ASN A 116 5.53 9.75 -7.91
C ASN A 116 5.93 9.05 -9.22
N SER A 117 4.95 8.91 -10.12
CA SER A 117 5.03 8.01 -11.28
C SER A 117 6.12 8.38 -12.28
N GLU A 118 6.38 9.68 -12.51
CA GLU A 118 7.47 10.14 -13.35
C GLU A 118 8.84 9.80 -12.74
N PHE A 119 8.96 9.85 -11.40
CA PHE A 119 10.19 9.49 -10.71
C PHE A 119 10.51 8.00 -10.86
N ILE A 120 9.49 7.12 -10.91
CA ILE A 120 9.67 5.70 -11.22
C ILE A 120 10.32 5.51 -12.59
N VAL A 121 9.86 6.25 -13.61
CA VAL A 121 10.45 6.21 -14.96
C VAL A 121 11.91 6.68 -14.94
N GLN A 122 12.20 7.75 -14.19
CA GLN A 122 13.56 8.28 -14.04
C GLN A 122 14.47 7.27 -13.34
N ILE A 123 14.01 6.61 -12.27
CA ILE A 123 14.77 5.55 -11.59
C ILE A 123 15.04 4.40 -12.57
N TYR A 124 14.02 3.93 -13.29
CA TYR A 124 14.20 2.83 -14.22
C TYR A 124 15.15 3.18 -15.38
N ASN A 125 15.12 4.40 -15.87
CA ASN A 125 16.08 4.88 -16.86
C ASN A 125 17.53 4.74 -16.34
N GLN A 126 17.77 5.10 -15.07
CA GLN A 126 19.10 4.93 -14.47
C GLN A 126 19.46 3.45 -14.24
N ILE A 127 18.50 2.63 -13.80
CA ILE A 127 18.72 1.16 -13.70
C ILE A 127 19.17 0.61 -15.07
N ARG A 128 18.48 0.98 -16.17
CA ARG A 128 18.81 0.59 -17.54
C ARG A 128 20.20 1.01 -18.00
N ASN A 129 20.71 2.11 -17.49
CA ASN A 129 22.09 2.55 -17.79
C ASN A 129 23.12 1.63 -17.15
N HIS A 130 22.87 1.12 -15.96
CA HIS A 130 23.76 0.24 -15.22
C HIS A 130 23.54 -1.27 -15.53
N LYS A 131 22.33 -1.67 -15.86
CA LYS A 131 21.92 -3.08 -16.04
C LYS A 131 21.07 -3.23 -17.31
N LYS A 132 21.63 -3.93 -18.32
CA LYS A 132 20.96 -4.06 -19.63
C LYS A 132 19.91 -5.16 -19.69
N ASN A 133 20.09 -6.26 -18.94
CA ASN A 133 19.16 -7.38 -18.93
C ASN A 133 18.07 -7.19 -17.89
N CYS A 134 17.19 -6.21 -18.11
CA CYS A 134 16.06 -5.92 -17.23
C CYS A 134 14.86 -5.42 -18.01
N LYS A 135 13.67 -5.56 -17.42
CA LYS A 135 12.39 -5.01 -17.92
C LYS A 135 11.60 -4.38 -16.76
N PHE A 136 10.61 -3.58 -17.09
CA PHE A 136 9.75 -2.95 -16.12
C PHE A 136 8.27 -3.21 -16.43
N LEU A 137 7.48 -3.56 -15.42
CA LEU A 137 6.03 -3.64 -15.49
C LEU A 137 5.41 -2.47 -14.73
N PHE A 138 4.80 -1.53 -15.45
CA PHE A 138 4.01 -0.46 -14.85
C PHE A 138 2.54 -0.83 -14.96
N VAL A 139 1.90 -1.18 -13.83
CA VAL A 139 0.52 -1.69 -13.77
C VAL A 139 -0.41 -0.63 -13.20
N GLY A 140 -1.38 -0.18 -13.99
CA GLY A 140 -2.40 0.80 -13.60
C GLY A 140 -2.50 1.97 -14.58
N VAL A 141 -3.49 2.81 -14.35
CA VAL A 141 -3.79 4.03 -15.11
C VAL A 141 -3.91 5.21 -14.16
N GLY A 142 -3.98 6.44 -14.66
CA GLY A 142 -4.20 7.61 -13.81
C GLY A 142 -4.04 8.93 -14.53
N GLU A 143 -4.17 10.03 -13.79
CA GLU A 143 -4.12 11.39 -14.33
C GLU A 143 -2.74 11.79 -14.88
N ARG A 144 -1.70 11.01 -14.57
CA ARG A 144 -0.32 11.22 -15.05
C ARG A 144 0.11 10.23 -16.13
N GLU A 145 -0.83 9.45 -16.69
CA GLU A 145 -0.51 8.36 -17.63
C GLU A 145 0.19 8.90 -18.89
N GLU A 146 -0.32 10.00 -19.46
CA GLU A 146 0.24 10.61 -20.66
C GLU A 146 1.67 11.10 -20.41
N SER A 147 1.90 11.90 -19.35
CA SER A 147 3.24 12.42 -19.02
C SER A 147 4.24 11.31 -18.70
N VAL A 148 3.79 10.24 -18.05
CA VAL A 148 4.64 9.07 -17.72
C VAL A 148 5.06 8.30 -18.97
N LYS A 149 4.13 8.08 -19.91
CA LYS A 149 4.41 7.40 -21.19
C LYS A 149 5.28 8.24 -22.12
N GLU A 150 5.04 9.56 -22.17
CA GLU A 150 5.87 10.49 -22.94
C GLU A 150 7.31 10.51 -22.41
N LEU A 151 7.50 10.60 -21.11
CA LEU A 151 8.83 10.55 -20.47
C LEU A 151 9.56 9.23 -20.76
N ALA A 152 8.86 8.11 -20.69
CA ALA A 152 9.45 6.81 -21.03
C ALA A 152 9.87 6.74 -22.50
N LYS A 153 9.09 7.31 -23.41
CA LYS A 153 9.41 7.42 -24.83
C LYS A 153 10.60 8.34 -25.07
N GLU A 154 10.67 9.49 -24.39
CA GLU A 154 11.82 10.41 -24.45
C GLU A 154 13.13 9.71 -24.06
N TYR A 155 13.10 8.88 -23.01
CA TYR A 155 14.25 8.09 -22.58
C TYR A 155 14.49 6.82 -23.41
N GLY A 156 13.65 6.51 -24.41
CA GLY A 156 13.79 5.31 -25.25
C GLY A 156 13.60 3.99 -24.51
N LEU A 157 12.75 3.97 -23.48
CA LEU A 157 12.50 2.79 -22.61
C LEU A 157 11.48 1.82 -23.27
N SER A 158 11.85 1.20 -24.37
CA SER A 158 11.00 0.22 -25.08
C SER A 158 10.75 -1.08 -24.32
N ASP A 159 11.49 -1.34 -23.25
CA ASP A 159 11.39 -2.48 -22.33
C ASP A 159 10.58 -2.16 -21.06
N MET A 160 9.97 -1.00 -20.98
CA MET A 160 8.97 -0.64 -20.00
C MET A 160 7.56 -0.97 -20.53
N LEU A 161 6.93 -2.00 -19.98
CA LEU A 161 5.60 -2.45 -20.36
C LEU A 161 4.56 -1.72 -19.50
N PHE A 162 3.72 -0.93 -20.16
CA PHE A 162 2.56 -0.29 -19.52
C PHE A 162 1.36 -1.20 -19.61
N LEU A 163 0.89 -1.65 -18.48
CA LEU A 163 -0.30 -2.50 -18.37
C LEU A 163 -1.41 -1.67 -17.71
N GLU A 164 -2.57 -1.65 -18.35
CA GLU A 164 -3.74 -0.94 -17.83
C GLU A 164 -4.22 -1.53 -16.50
N SER A 165 -5.41 -1.13 -16.05
CA SER A 165 -6.03 -1.74 -14.87
C SER A 165 -6.28 -3.23 -15.12
N ARG A 166 -5.76 -4.09 -14.22
CA ARG A 166 -5.74 -5.56 -14.36
C ARG A 166 -6.40 -6.21 -13.15
N ASN A 167 -7.04 -7.36 -13.39
CA ASN A 167 -7.60 -8.21 -12.32
C ASN A 167 -6.64 -9.31 -11.86
N ASP A 168 -5.54 -9.52 -12.59
CA ASP A 168 -4.50 -10.53 -12.33
C ASP A 168 -3.23 -9.94 -11.71
N VAL A 169 -3.36 -8.87 -10.92
CA VAL A 169 -2.24 -8.17 -10.25
C VAL A 169 -1.38 -9.13 -9.42
N ASN A 170 -2.00 -10.07 -8.73
CA ASN A 170 -1.32 -11.11 -7.97
C ASN A 170 -0.36 -11.94 -8.85
N GLN A 171 -0.79 -12.32 -10.05
CA GLN A 171 0.06 -13.08 -10.99
C GLN A 171 1.15 -12.20 -11.60
N LEU A 172 0.85 -10.91 -11.86
CA LEU A 172 1.86 -9.94 -12.33
C LEU A 172 2.95 -9.73 -11.28
N MET A 173 2.59 -9.64 -9.99
CA MET A 173 3.57 -9.56 -8.89
C MET A 173 4.44 -10.83 -8.82
N MET A 174 3.90 -12.02 -9.11
CA MET A 174 4.71 -13.23 -9.18
C MET A 174 5.72 -13.20 -10.34
N ALA A 175 5.38 -12.52 -11.46
CA ALA A 175 6.28 -12.35 -12.61
C ALA A 175 7.42 -11.34 -12.34
N MET A 176 7.25 -10.40 -11.42
CA MET A 176 8.25 -9.43 -11.00
C MET A 176 9.32 -10.05 -10.09
N ASP A 177 10.45 -9.37 -9.94
CA ASP A 177 11.53 -9.67 -8.99
C ASP A 177 11.64 -8.58 -7.93
N VAL A 178 11.46 -7.33 -8.33
CA VAL A 178 11.62 -6.14 -7.51
C VAL A 178 10.39 -5.24 -7.63
N PHE A 179 9.93 -4.73 -6.50
CA PHE A 179 8.78 -3.83 -6.42
C PHE A 179 9.21 -2.42 -5.98
N LEU A 180 8.79 -1.38 -6.74
CA LEU A 180 9.12 0.00 -6.45
C LEU A 180 7.89 0.77 -5.97
N LEU A 181 8.02 1.48 -4.85
CA LEU A 181 7.00 2.35 -4.27
C LEU A 181 7.62 3.67 -3.76
N PRO A 182 8.15 4.55 -4.64
CA PRO A 182 8.71 5.83 -4.25
C PRO A 182 7.64 6.90 -4.05
N SER A 183 6.53 6.55 -3.41
CA SER A 183 5.38 7.42 -3.18
C SER A 183 5.76 8.63 -2.33
N ARG A 184 5.19 9.79 -2.64
CA ARG A 184 5.38 11.03 -1.87
C ARG A 184 4.67 10.99 -0.52
N PHE A 185 3.57 10.30 -0.45
CA PHE A 185 2.79 10.03 0.76
C PHE A 185 1.88 8.84 0.55
N GLU A 186 1.62 8.09 1.62
CA GLU A 186 0.65 7.00 1.67
C GLU A 186 -0.09 7.02 3.01
N GLY A 187 -1.29 6.46 3.02
CA GLY A 187 -1.91 6.02 4.25
C GLY A 187 -1.23 4.73 4.74
N LEU A 188 -1.91 3.61 4.52
CA LEU A 188 -1.31 2.28 4.65
C LEU A 188 -1.42 1.61 3.27
N PRO A 189 -0.33 1.56 2.48
CA PRO A 189 -0.38 1.07 1.11
C PRO A 189 -0.56 -0.45 1.06
N ILE A 190 -1.80 -0.90 0.78
CA ILE A 190 -2.15 -2.32 0.67
C ILE A 190 -1.26 -3.02 -0.36
N VAL A 191 -0.93 -2.35 -1.45
CA VAL A 191 -0.07 -2.88 -2.51
C VAL A 191 1.32 -3.31 -2.00
N LEU A 192 1.83 -2.68 -0.93
CA LEU A 192 3.10 -3.10 -0.32
C LEU A 192 2.91 -4.36 0.54
N VAL A 193 1.73 -4.57 1.13
CA VAL A 193 1.38 -5.84 1.80
C VAL A 193 1.29 -6.97 0.78
N GLU A 194 0.65 -6.70 -0.38
CA GLU A 194 0.54 -7.64 -1.50
C GLU A 194 1.91 -8.03 -2.07
N ALA A 195 2.78 -7.04 -2.31
CA ALA A 195 4.14 -7.26 -2.82
C ALA A 195 4.99 -8.09 -1.85
N GLN A 196 4.91 -7.82 -0.56
CA GLN A 196 5.59 -8.59 0.48
C GLN A 196 5.02 -10.01 0.59
N CYS A 197 3.70 -10.20 0.45
CA CYS A 197 3.07 -11.52 0.42
C CYS A 197 3.57 -12.35 -0.77
N ALA A 198 3.80 -11.72 -1.93
CA ALA A 198 4.43 -12.34 -3.09
C ALA A 198 5.95 -12.53 -2.95
N GLY A 199 6.53 -12.15 -1.81
CA GLY A 199 7.95 -12.29 -1.49
C GLY A 199 8.87 -11.41 -2.33
N LEU A 200 8.36 -10.29 -2.87
CA LEU A 200 9.16 -9.36 -3.68
C LEU A 200 10.15 -8.57 -2.81
N THR A 201 11.34 -8.31 -3.34
CA THR A 201 12.22 -7.28 -2.78
C THR A 201 11.58 -5.91 -3.05
N CYS A 202 11.31 -5.15 -1.99
CA CYS A 202 10.57 -3.91 -2.10
C CYS A 202 11.45 -2.69 -1.78
N PHE A 203 11.44 -1.69 -2.65
CA PHE A 203 12.09 -0.41 -2.44
C PHE A 203 11.04 0.69 -2.28
N VAL A 204 11.03 1.33 -1.14
CA VAL A 204 9.95 2.19 -0.68
C VAL A 204 10.53 3.54 -0.26
N SER A 205 9.81 4.64 -0.51
CA SER A 205 10.25 5.93 0.00
C SER A 205 10.13 5.99 1.52
N ASP A 206 10.99 6.77 2.16
CA ASP A 206 10.95 7.05 3.61
C ASP A 206 9.72 7.87 4.06
N ALA A 207 8.99 8.45 3.10
CA ALA A 207 7.70 9.11 3.34
C ALA A 207 6.53 8.13 3.58
N VAL A 208 6.74 6.83 3.30
CA VAL A 208 5.75 5.77 3.56
C VAL A 208 5.94 5.23 4.97
N THR A 209 4.81 4.98 5.67
CA THR A 209 4.85 4.44 7.04
C THR A 209 5.60 3.10 7.12
N LYS A 210 6.38 2.92 8.19
CA LYS A 210 7.08 1.68 8.49
C LYS A 210 6.21 0.65 9.24
N GLU A 211 4.95 0.96 9.51
CA GLU A 211 4.02 0.04 10.19
C GLU A 211 3.83 -1.28 9.44
N ILE A 212 4.01 -1.25 8.10
CA ILE A 212 3.89 -2.44 7.24
C ILE A 212 5.24 -3.01 6.79
N HIS A 213 6.32 -2.68 7.47
CA HIS A 213 7.62 -3.33 7.27
C HIS A 213 7.59 -4.70 7.95
N VAL A 214 7.23 -5.74 7.21
CA VAL A 214 7.07 -7.11 7.72
C VAL A 214 8.25 -7.98 7.34
N ASN A 215 8.62 -7.98 6.04
CA ASN A 215 9.69 -8.81 5.53
C ASN A 215 11.05 -8.08 5.59
N PRO A 216 12.17 -8.79 5.80
CA PRO A 216 13.50 -8.17 5.89
C PRO A 216 14.01 -7.59 4.56
N ASN A 217 13.41 -7.98 3.42
CA ASN A 217 13.72 -7.49 2.08
C ASN A 217 12.90 -6.26 1.67
N VAL A 218 12.45 -5.46 2.63
CA VAL A 218 11.83 -4.14 2.40
C VAL A 218 12.83 -3.06 2.78
N TYR A 219 13.23 -2.25 1.81
CA TYR A 219 14.24 -1.20 1.94
C TYR A 219 13.59 0.17 1.80
N TYR A 220 13.88 1.07 2.74
CA TYR A 220 13.41 2.46 2.71
C TYR A 220 14.53 3.39 2.28
N TYR A 221 14.22 4.32 1.35
CA TYR A 221 15.19 5.27 0.84
C TYR A 221 14.58 6.67 0.67
N GLY A 222 15.39 7.71 0.87
CA GLY A 222 14.92 9.09 0.89
C GLY A 222 14.50 9.63 -0.49
N LEU A 223 13.41 10.41 -0.52
CA LEU A 223 12.99 11.13 -1.74
C LEU A 223 13.84 12.38 -2.03
N ASP A 224 14.73 12.78 -1.10
CA ASP A 224 15.74 13.79 -1.31
C ASP A 224 16.90 13.30 -2.21
N LYS A 225 16.97 12.00 -2.43
CA LYS A 225 17.93 11.33 -3.30
C LYS A 225 17.49 11.33 -4.75
N GLY A 226 18.46 11.50 -5.65
CA GLY A 226 18.20 11.51 -7.08
C GLY A 226 17.92 10.13 -7.67
N PRO A 227 17.41 10.07 -8.92
CA PRO A 227 17.10 8.80 -9.60
C PRO A 227 18.33 7.87 -9.73
N ASP A 228 19.53 8.41 -9.94
CA ASP A 228 20.75 7.62 -10.06
C ASP A 228 21.16 6.99 -8.70
N GLU A 229 21.02 7.72 -7.60
CA GLU A 229 21.27 7.18 -6.26
C GLU A 229 20.27 6.08 -5.91
N TRP A 230 18.99 6.25 -6.27
CA TRP A 230 17.95 5.22 -6.13
C TRP A 230 18.30 3.98 -6.96
N ALA A 231 18.71 4.15 -8.22
CA ALA A 231 19.06 3.04 -9.09
C ALA A 231 20.23 2.22 -8.54
N ARG A 232 21.29 2.88 -8.07
CA ARG A 232 22.44 2.20 -7.45
C ARG A 232 22.03 1.46 -6.19
N PHE A 233 21.28 2.13 -5.31
CA PHE A 233 20.78 1.51 -4.07
C PHE A 233 19.93 0.26 -4.37
N ILE A 234 19.05 0.31 -5.39
CA ILE A 234 18.24 -0.82 -5.82
C ILE A 234 19.14 -1.96 -6.31
N ILE A 235 20.08 -1.69 -7.22
CA ILE A 235 20.97 -2.71 -7.81
C ILE A 235 21.84 -3.38 -6.74
N ASP A 236 22.31 -2.62 -5.76
CA ASP A 236 23.14 -3.14 -4.67
C ASP A 236 22.36 -4.06 -3.71
N HIS A 237 21.03 -3.92 -3.62
CA HIS A 237 20.19 -4.62 -2.64
C HIS A 237 19.09 -5.50 -3.26
N GLU A 238 18.97 -5.57 -4.59
CA GLU A 238 17.88 -6.32 -5.26
C GLU A 238 17.98 -7.83 -5.07
N ASN A 239 19.18 -8.36 -4.85
CA ASN A 239 19.41 -9.77 -4.60
C ASN A 239 19.28 -10.06 -3.10
N SER A 240 18.07 -10.33 -2.67
CA SER A 240 17.77 -10.68 -1.29
C SER A 240 17.94 -12.18 -1.05
N GLU A 241 18.47 -12.56 0.12
CA GLU A 241 18.48 -13.95 0.60
C GLU A 241 17.10 -14.43 1.09
N PHE A 242 16.11 -13.55 1.15
CA PHE A 242 14.76 -13.88 1.60
C PHE A 242 14.07 -14.85 0.62
N ASP A 243 13.64 -16.02 1.11
CA ASP A 243 12.86 -16.94 0.28
C ASP A 243 11.46 -16.37 0.04
N ARG A 244 11.11 -16.16 -1.22
CA ARG A 244 9.81 -15.63 -1.63
C ARG A 244 8.63 -16.44 -1.09
N LYS A 245 8.81 -17.74 -0.85
CA LYS A 245 7.78 -18.64 -0.31
C LYS A 245 7.39 -18.28 1.13
N ASP A 246 8.28 -17.64 1.88
CA ASP A 246 8.03 -17.25 3.28
C ASP A 246 7.19 -15.96 3.39
N GLY A 247 6.99 -15.24 2.27
CA GLY A 247 6.27 -13.98 2.23
C GLY A 247 4.85 -14.08 2.78
N MET A 248 4.09 -15.08 2.35
CA MET A 248 2.72 -15.30 2.83
C MET A 248 2.69 -15.53 4.35
N ASP A 249 3.53 -16.40 4.87
CA ASP A 249 3.54 -16.74 6.31
C ASP A 249 3.89 -15.53 7.17
N SER A 250 4.82 -14.71 6.72
CA SER A 250 5.19 -13.45 7.40
C SER A 250 4.02 -12.48 7.47
N ILE A 251 3.30 -12.29 6.36
CA ILE A 251 2.13 -11.40 6.26
C ILE A 251 0.96 -11.92 7.10
N VAL A 252 0.71 -13.24 7.12
CA VAL A 252 -0.30 -13.87 7.99
C VAL A 252 0.02 -13.64 9.47
N LYS A 253 1.28 -13.87 9.88
CA LYS A 253 1.74 -13.65 11.27
C LYS A 253 1.63 -12.18 11.68
N ALA A 254 1.82 -11.24 10.75
CA ALA A 254 1.68 -9.82 11.00
C ALA A 254 0.20 -9.35 11.06
N GLY A 255 -0.78 -10.24 10.82
CA GLY A 255 -2.20 -9.93 10.95
C GLY A 255 -2.82 -9.27 9.71
N TYR A 256 -2.33 -9.60 8.52
CA TYR A 256 -2.88 -9.07 7.25
C TYR A 256 -3.66 -10.11 6.44
N GLN A 257 -4.08 -11.22 7.06
CA GLN A 257 -4.93 -12.22 6.40
C GLN A 257 -6.41 -11.86 6.53
N ILE A 258 -7.11 -11.68 5.40
CA ILE A 258 -8.50 -11.19 5.39
C ILE A 258 -9.48 -12.12 6.13
N ALA A 259 -9.35 -13.44 6.01
CA ALA A 259 -10.25 -14.37 6.68
C ALA A 259 -10.17 -14.24 8.21
N THR A 260 -8.97 -14.07 8.75
CA THR A 260 -8.72 -13.86 10.18
C THR A 260 -9.23 -12.50 10.66
N GLU A 261 -8.92 -11.42 9.93
CA GLU A 261 -9.32 -10.06 10.31
C GLU A 261 -10.84 -9.85 10.19
N ALA A 262 -11.49 -10.44 9.16
CA ALA A 262 -12.94 -10.42 9.02
C ALA A 262 -13.63 -11.13 10.20
N LYS A 263 -13.10 -12.27 10.66
CA LYS A 263 -13.64 -12.98 11.84
C LYS A 263 -13.47 -12.19 13.14
N LYS A 264 -12.33 -11.50 13.31
CA LYS A 264 -12.12 -10.58 14.44
C LYS A 264 -13.15 -9.45 14.43
N LEU A 265 -13.42 -8.87 13.26
CA LEU A 265 -14.38 -7.78 13.08
C LEU A 265 -15.81 -8.25 13.35
N GLU A 266 -16.20 -9.41 12.82
CA GLU A 266 -17.51 -10.04 13.10
C GLU A 266 -17.71 -10.22 14.61
N ASN A 267 -16.75 -10.84 15.29
CA ASN A 267 -16.80 -11.04 16.73
C ASN A 267 -16.87 -9.72 17.51
N TYR A 268 -16.19 -8.68 17.01
CA TYR A 268 -16.29 -7.36 17.61
C TYR A 268 -17.70 -6.79 17.50
N TYR A 269 -18.31 -6.86 16.33
CA TYR A 269 -19.68 -6.37 16.11
C TYR A 269 -20.69 -7.07 16.99
N MET A 270 -20.64 -8.39 17.09
CA MET A 270 -21.53 -9.19 17.95
C MET A 270 -21.43 -8.71 19.41
N ARG A 271 -20.22 -8.62 19.96
CA ARG A 271 -19.98 -8.15 21.32
C ARG A 271 -20.41 -6.69 21.55
N ALA A 272 -20.19 -5.82 20.57
CA ALA A 272 -20.55 -4.41 20.67
C ALA A 272 -22.08 -4.21 20.73
N VAL A 273 -22.84 -5.01 19.99
CA VAL A 273 -24.31 -5.02 20.01
C VAL A 273 -24.81 -5.58 21.35
N GLU A 274 -24.34 -6.75 21.77
CA GLU A 274 -24.74 -7.37 23.05
C GLU A 274 -24.54 -6.43 24.24
N LYS A 275 -23.41 -5.73 24.34
CA LYS A 275 -23.12 -4.78 25.43
C LYS A 275 -24.02 -3.54 25.45
N LYS A 276 -24.68 -3.20 24.35
CA LYS A 276 -25.45 -1.94 24.24
C LYS A 276 -26.95 -2.17 24.05
N CYS A 277 -27.38 -3.41 23.92
CA CYS A 277 -28.79 -3.80 23.86
C CYS A 277 -29.33 -4.41 25.19
N ILE A 278 -28.44 -4.51 26.21
CA ILE A 278 -28.76 -4.80 27.59
C ILE A 278 -28.73 -3.48 28.37
#